data_8a337a3b9810020c48ea1c4b90fa0b0a
#
_entry.id   8a337a3b9810020c48ea1c4b90fa0b0a
#
_cell.length_a   1.000
_cell.length_b   1.000
_cell.length_c   1.000
_cell.angle_alpha   90.00
_cell.angle_beta   90.00
_cell.angle_gamma   90.00
#
_symmetry.space_group_name_H-M   'P 1'
#
loop_
_entity.id
_entity.type
_entity.pdbx_description
1 polymer ?
#
loop_
_entity_poly.entity_id
_entity_poly.type
_entity_poly.pdbx_seq_one_letter_code
_entity_poly.pdbx_strand_id
1 'polypeptide(L)'
;MSETLLYGVLTFLLILMPLVLIHEAGHFFTAKLFKVKVLEFGFGFPPKIIGFWTGRTEIKTSSKIIEEIEVGKLWGKVLTFEIGFFDERKLVKSVREVRTSDFNTITKDDSIIVGKLRSAGPDNLIIADMLWSINSLPIGGFVKLVGEESPGLEGSLGS
;
A
#
# COMPACT_ATOMS: atom_id res chain seq x y z
N MET A 1 13.13 -15.02 -33.84
CA MET A 1 12.62 -15.87 -32.74
C MET A 1 11.66 -16.85 -33.40
N SER A 2 11.82 -18.15 -33.22
CA SER A 2 10.92 -19.13 -33.86
C SER A 2 9.52 -18.97 -33.24
N GLU A 3 8.47 -19.11 -34.07
CA GLU A 3 7.07 -19.02 -33.63
C GLU A 3 6.80 -19.97 -32.44
N THR A 4 7.37 -21.16 -32.49
CA THR A 4 7.28 -22.17 -31.43
C THR A 4 7.78 -21.67 -30.08
N LEU A 5 8.90 -20.92 -30.06
CA LEU A 5 9.42 -20.32 -28.82
C LEU A 5 8.47 -19.26 -28.28
N LEU A 6 7.92 -18.41 -29.15
CA LEU A 6 6.96 -17.39 -28.77
C LEU A 6 5.70 -18.00 -28.15
N TYR A 7 5.11 -19.01 -28.82
CA TYR A 7 3.94 -19.70 -28.26
C TYR A 7 4.25 -20.40 -26.93
N GLY A 8 5.43 -21.01 -26.79
CA GLY A 8 5.87 -21.63 -25.57
C GLY A 8 5.95 -20.63 -24.41
N VAL A 9 6.55 -19.47 -24.63
CA VAL A 9 6.66 -18.40 -23.62
C VAL A 9 5.28 -17.84 -23.26
N LEU A 10 4.42 -17.58 -24.24
CA LEU A 10 3.07 -17.07 -23.99
C LEU A 10 2.22 -18.08 -23.19
N THR A 11 2.28 -19.36 -23.54
CA THR A 11 1.57 -20.41 -22.82
C THR A 11 2.08 -20.54 -21.39
N PHE A 12 3.40 -20.49 -21.20
CA PHE A 12 4.01 -20.51 -19.87
C PHE A 12 3.54 -19.34 -19.00
N LEU A 13 3.55 -18.12 -19.52
CA LEU A 13 3.08 -16.93 -18.81
C LEU A 13 1.58 -17.02 -18.49
N LEU A 14 0.77 -17.53 -19.43
CA LEU A 14 -0.67 -17.68 -19.25
C LEU A 14 -1.02 -18.67 -18.11
N ILE A 15 -0.18 -19.67 -17.88
CA ILE A 15 -0.36 -20.63 -16.78
C ILE A 15 0.25 -20.08 -15.48
N LEU A 16 1.44 -19.51 -15.55
CA LEU A 16 2.17 -19.03 -14.39
C LEU A 16 1.43 -17.88 -13.66
N MET A 17 0.88 -16.94 -14.44
CA MET A 17 0.24 -15.76 -13.90
C MET A 17 -0.94 -16.05 -12.97
N PRO A 18 -1.95 -16.87 -13.36
CA PRO A 18 -3.04 -17.25 -12.45
C PRO A 18 -2.54 -18.04 -11.24
N LEU A 19 -1.54 -18.91 -11.42
CA LEU A 19 -0.98 -19.71 -10.33
C LEU A 19 -0.37 -18.80 -9.23
N VAL A 20 0.44 -17.84 -9.63
CA VAL A 20 1.03 -16.87 -8.70
C VAL A 20 -0.05 -16.01 -8.06
N LEU A 21 -1.05 -15.55 -8.81
CA LEU A 21 -2.15 -14.77 -8.23
C LEU A 21 -2.95 -15.54 -7.18
N ILE A 22 -3.22 -16.83 -7.42
CA ILE A 22 -3.90 -17.68 -6.44
C ILE A 22 -3.04 -17.82 -5.18
N HIS A 23 -1.73 -17.98 -5.36
CA HIS A 23 -0.77 -18.04 -4.24
C HIS A 23 -0.80 -16.76 -3.41
N GLU A 24 -0.68 -15.60 -4.07
CA GLU A 24 -0.73 -14.28 -3.41
C GLU A 24 -2.09 -14.01 -2.76
N ALA A 25 -3.19 -14.46 -3.40
CA ALA A 25 -4.51 -14.39 -2.80
C ALA A 25 -4.58 -15.22 -1.50
N GLY A 26 -3.91 -16.37 -1.44
CA GLY A 26 -3.76 -17.17 -0.22
C GLY A 26 -3.11 -16.36 0.90
N HIS A 27 -2.01 -15.69 0.64
CA HIS A 27 -1.35 -14.78 1.60
C HIS A 27 -2.26 -13.64 2.03
N PHE A 28 -2.96 -13.02 1.08
CA PHE A 28 -3.91 -11.96 1.35
C PHE A 28 -5.05 -12.40 2.29
N PHE A 29 -5.69 -13.53 1.99
CA PHE A 29 -6.80 -14.04 2.83
C PHE A 29 -6.31 -14.48 4.20
N THR A 30 -5.14 -15.12 4.27
CA THR A 30 -4.52 -15.50 5.55
C THR A 30 -4.21 -14.28 6.39
N ALA A 31 -3.60 -13.24 5.82
CA ALA A 31 -3.35 -11.99 6.52
C ALA A 31 -4.63 -11.37 7.06
N LYS A 32 -5.70 -11.34 6.26
CA LYS A 32 -7.02 -10.85 6.70
C LYS A 32 -7.62 -11.68 7.83
N LEU A 33 -7.50 -13.00 7.77
CA LEU A 33 -7.98 -13.92 8.80
C LEU A 33 -7.30 -13.67 10.15
N PHE A 34 -5.98 -13.47 10.13
CA PHE A 34 -5.19 -13.17 11.32
C PHE A 34 -5.15 -11.68 11.70
N LYS A 35 -5.96 -10.84 11.02
CA LYS A 35 -6.04 -9.39 11.25
C LYS A 35 -4.71 -8.66 11.04
N VAL A 36 -3.82 -9.22 10.23
CA VAL A 36 -2.60 -8.54 9.78
C VAL A 36 -3.00 -7.51 8.73
N LYS A 37 -2.45 -6.30 8.87
CA LYS A 37 -2.78 -5.21 7.96
C LYS A 37 -2.09 -5.43 6.61
N VAL A 38 -2.90 -5.44 5.54
CA VAL A 38 -2.40 -5.47 4.16
C VAL A 38 -2.28 -4.05 3.65
N LEU A 39 -1.11 -3.68 3.18
CA LEU A 39 -0.80 -2.35 2.63
C LEU A 39 -1.08 -2.28 1.13
N GLU A 40 -0.65 -3.30 0.40
CA GLU A 40 -0.82 -3.36 -1.04
C GLU A 40 -1.05 -4.79 -1.53
N PHE A 41 -1.95 -4.95 -2.49
CA PHE A 41 -2.08 -6.14 -3.32
C PHE A 41 -1.77 -5.73 -4.76
N GLY A 42 -0.65 -6.20 -5.29
CA GLY A 42 -0.16 -5.87 -6.60
C GLY A 42 -0.33 -7.00 -7.60
N PHE A 43 -0.90 -6.68 -8.76
CA PHE A 43 -0.90 -7.52 -9.94
C PHE A 43 0.28 -7.14 -10.82
N GLY A 44 1.19 -8.09 -11.08
CA GLY A 44 2.45 -7.81 -11.78
C GLY A 44 3.49 -7.10 -10.91
N PHE A 45 4.66 -6.84 -11.49
CA PHE A 45 5.76 -6.12 -10.81
C PHE A 45 5.91 -4.69 -11.35
N PRO A 46 6.45 -3.78 -10.51
CA PRO A 46 6.67 -2.39 -10.88
C PRO A 46 7.38 -2.20 -12.24
N PRO A 47 7.18 -1.05 -12.88
CA PRO A 47 6.49 0.15 -12.42
C PRO A 47 4.96 0.05 -12.45
N LYS A 48 4.30 0.80 -11.54
CA LYS A 48 2.85 0.84 -11.40
C LYS A 48 2.21 1.62 -12.56
N ILE A 49 1.17 1.03 -13.14
CA ILE A 49 0.36 1.66 -14.20
C ILE A 49 -0.87 2.32 -13.58
N ILE A 50 -1.64 1.55 -12.80
CA ILE A 50 -2.88 2.00 -12.18
C ILE A 50 -2.92 1.52 -10.74
N GLY A 51 -3.50 2.35 -9.86
CA GLY A 51 -3.75 1.98 -8.48
C GLY A 51 -5.04 2.60 -7.95
N PHE A 52 -5.76 1.84 -7.15
CA PHE A 52 -6.94 2.32 -6.45
C PHE A 52 -6.89 1.96 -4.97
N TRP A 53 -7.37 2.87 -4.14
CA TRP A 53 -7.32 2.76 -2.70
C TRP A 53 -8.63 2.22 -2.15
N THR A 54 -8.52 1.23 -1.27
CA THR A 54 -9.62 0.62 -0.53
C THR A 54 -9.31 0.59 0.96
N GLY A 55 -10.15 -0.09 1.70
CA GLY A 55 -10.03 -0.12 3.16
C GLY A 55 -10.77 1.06 3.80
N ARG A 56 -10.87 0.99 5.11
CA ARG A 56 -11.47 2.03 5.94
C ARG A 56 -10.82 1.95 7.32
N THR A 57 -9.86 2.82 7.55
CA THR A 57 -9.25 2.99 8.86
C THR A 57 -9.66 4.35 9.40
N GLU A 58 -10.19 4.33 10.61
CA GLU A 58 -10.52 5.52 11.36
C GLU A 58 -9.37 5.87 12.29
N ILE A 59 -8.89 7.10 12.21
CA ILE A 59 -7.80 7.61 13.02
C ILE A 59 -8.30 8.81 13.79
N LYS A 60 -8.13 8.81 15.10
CA LYS A 60 -8.44 9.96 15.94
C LYS A 60 -7.41 11.05 15.74
N THR A 61 -7.86 12.29 15.73
CA THR A 61 -7.02 13.47 15.56
C THR A 61 -7.50 14.61 16.44
N SER A 62 -6.66 15.61 16.62
CA SER A 62 -7.06 16.83 17.30
C SER A 62 -7.78 17.77 16.34
N SER A 63 -8.80 18.47 16.83
CA SER A 63 -9.51 19.51 16.05
C SER A 63 -8.56 20.57 15.46
N LYS A 64 -7.46 20.90 16.14
CA LYS A 64 -6.42 21.80 15.62
C LYS A 64 -5.78 21.28 14.34
N ILE A 65 -5.52 19.98 14.26
CA ILE A 65 -4.92 19.36 13.05
C ILE A 65 -5.92 19.37 11.89
N ILE A 66 -7.21 19.20 12.19
CA ILE A 66 -8.27 19.24 11.17
C ILE A 66 -8.42 20.65 10.57
N GLU A 67 -8.31 21.68 11.39
CA GLU A 67 -8.33 23.07 10.93
C GLU A 67 -7.08 23.42 10.12
N GLU A 68 -5.90 22.97 10.58
CA GLU A 68 -4.61 23.20 9.91
C GLU A 68 -4.51 22.45 8.56
N ILE A 69 -5.10 21.25 8.51
CA ILE A 69 -5.25 20.49 7.27
C ILE A 69 -6.45 21.07 6.54
N GLU A 70 -6.23 21.96 5.58
CA GLU A 70 -7.30 22.38 4.64
C GLU A 70 -7.88 21.12 3.95
N VAL A 71 -8.77 20.41 4.64
CA VAL A 71 -9.31 19.09 4.26
C VAL A 71 -9.80 19.11 2.80
N GLY A 72 -10.36 20.22 2.35
CA GLY A 72 -10.83 20.37 0.98
C GLY A 72 -9.72 20.27 -0.08
N LYS A 73 -8.50 20.73 0.23
CA LYS A 73 -7.35 20.65 -0.69
C LYS A 73 -6.69 19.28 -0.70
N LEU A 74 -6.83 18.53 0.39
CA LEU A 74 -6.20 17.21 0.56
C LEU A 74 -7.14 16.05 0.19
N TRP A 75 -8.40 16.34 -0.12
CA TRP A 75 -9.38 15.35 -0.51
C TRP A 75 -8.92 14.55 -1.73
N GLY A 76 -8.92 13.24 -1.57
CA GLY A 76 -8.55 12.36 -2.67
C GLY A 76 -7.05 12.26 -2.95
N LYS A 77 -6.19 12.98 -2.23
CA LYS A 77 -4.73 12.84 -2.31
C LYS A 77 -4.22 11.71 -1.44
N VAL A 78 -3.05 11.19 -1.77
CA VAL A 78 -2.33 10.22 -0.95
C VAL A 78 -1.54 10.97 0.10
N LEU A 79 -1.79 10.65 1.34
CA LEU A 79 -1.24 11.32 2.50
C LEU A 79 -0.52 10.32 3.41
N THR A 80 0.51 10.79 4.09
CA THR A 80 1.09 10.13 5.25
C THR A 80 0.54 10.74 6.51
N PHE A 81 0.15 9.88 7.42
CA PHE A 81 -0.32 10.22 8.75
C PHE A 81 0.70 9.70 9.76
N GLU A 82 1.44 10.59 10.37
CA GLU A 82 2.34 10.25 11.46
C GLU A 82 1.52 10.10 12.74
N ILE A 83 1.59 8.92 13.36
CA ILE A 83 0.83 8.59 14.55
C ILE A 83 1.75 8.74 15.76
N GLY A 84 1.31 9.54 16.73
CA GLY A 84 1.92 9.61 18.05
C GLY A 84 1.02 8.94 19.10
N PHE A 85 1.64 8.48 20.19
CA PHE A 85 0.92 8.02 21.36
C PHE A 85 0.82 9.20 22.34
N PHE A 86 -0.39 9.59 22.66
CA PHE A 86 -0.68 10.59 23.67
C PHE A 86 -1.70 10.02 24.66
N ASP A 87 -1.32 9.87 25.92
CA ASP A 87 -2.18 9.34 26.98
C ASP A 87 -2.83 7.99 26.59
N GLU A 88 -2.00 7.02 26.15
CA GLU A 88 -2.38 5.68 25.66
C GLU A 88 -3.28 5.67 24.41
N ARG A 89 -3.57 6.82 23.82
CA ARG A 89 -4.37 6.94 22.60
C ARG A 89 -3.49 7.23 21.38
N LYS A 90 -3.78 6.53 20.29
CA LYS A 90 -3.16 6.81 19.00
C LYS A 90 -3.80 8.07 18.41
N LEU A 91 -3.03 9.13 18.27
CA LEU A 91 -3.47 10.39 17.65
C LEU A 91 -2.58 10.73 16.47
N VAL A 92 -3.18 11.36 15.46
CA VAL A 92 -2.40 11.92 14.34
C VAL A 92 -1.60 13.11 14.87
N LYS A 93 -0.29 13.07 14.64
CA LYS A 93 0.66 14.14 14.99
C LYS A 93 0.91 15.09 13.85
N SER A 94 1.06 14.54 12.66
CA SER A 94 1.27 15.32 11.43
C SER A 94 0.67 14.64 10.20
N VAL A 95 0.33 15.44 9.21
CA VAL A 95 -0.17 14.94 7.91
C VAL A 95 0.66 15.60 6.82
N ARG A 96 1.17 14.78 5.89
CA ARG A 96 1.97 15.26 4.77
C ARG A 96 1.48 14.65 3.46
N GLU A 97 1.49 15.42 2.39
CA GLU A 97 1.25 14.89 1.05
C GLU A 97 2.47 14.12 0.58
N VAL A 98 2.24 12.92 0.03
CA VAL A 98 3.30 12.04 -0.45
C VAL A 98 3.18 11.85 -1.94
N ARG A 99 4.30 11.93 -2.62
CA ARG A 99 4.40 11.49 -4.01
C ARG A 99 4.40 9.97 -4.06
N THR A 100 3.72 9.43 -5.06
CA THR A 100 3.59 7.96 -5.24
C THR A 100 4.95 7.24 -5.34
N SER A 101 6.03 7.95 -5.69
CA SER A 101 7.40 7.42 -5.72
C SER A 101 7.95 7.03 -4.36
N ASP A 102 7.51 7.71 -3.29
CA ASP A 102 8.11 7.60 -1.96
C ASP A 102 7.39 6.55 -1.09
N PHE A 103 6.34 5.93 -1.66
CA PHE A 103 5.49 4.97 -0.95
C PHE A 103 6.27 3.79 -0.33
N ASN A 104 7.25 3.27 -1.05
CA ASN A 104 8.02 2.10 -0.59
C ASN A 104 8.95 2.41 0.59
N THR A 105 9.43 3.64 0.70
CA THR A 105 10.34 4.07 1.77
C THR A 105 9.57 4.40 3.06
N ILE A 106 8.38 4.97 2.92
CA ILE A 106 7.59 5.48 4.03
C ILE A 106 6.86 4.36 4.79
N THR A 107 6.52 3.26 4.12
CA THR A 107 5.79 2.13 4.74
C THR A 107 6.65 1.26 5.66
N LYS A 108 7.92 1.57 5.85
CA LYS A 108 8.82 0.86 6.79
C LYS A 108 8.65 1.28 8.26
N ASP A 109 7.99 2.40 8.51
CA ASP A 109 7.81 2.92 9.86
C ASP A 109 6.39 2.65 10.35
N ASP A 110 6.25 1.86 11.41
CA ASP A 110 4.97 1.50 12.02
C ASP A 110 4.21 2.70 12.62
N SER A 111 4.90 3.82 12.83
CA SER A 111 4.31 5.08 13.26
C SER A 111 3.65 5.87 12.12
N ILE A 112 3.85 5.43 10.87
CA ILE A 112 3.35 6.11 9.69
C ILE A 112 2.27 5.27 9.02
N ILE A 113 1.08 5.86 8.86
CA ILE A 113 0.02 5.28 8.02
C ILE A 113 -0.02 6.05 6.71
N VAL A 114 0.00 5.32 5.60
CA VAL A 114 -0.20 5.89 4.27
C VAL A 114 -1.60 5.54 3.78
N GLY A 115 -2.30 6.51 3.24
CA GLY A 115 -3.65 6.29 2.74
C GLY A 115 -4.22 7.48 2.01
N LYS A 116 -5.38 7.27 1.41
CA LYS A 116 -6.14 8.31 0.71
C LYS A 116 -7.25 8.83 1.62
N LEU A 117 -7.31 10.14 1.85
CA LEU A 117 -8.36 10.73 2.68
C LEU A 117 -9.73 10.54 2.02
N ARG A 118 -10.67 9.97 2.79
CA ARG A 118 -12.06 9.77 2.36
C ARG A 118 -13.05 10.69 3.06
N SER A 119 -12.84 10.93 4.35
CA SER A 119 -13.74 11.73 5.16
C SER A 119 -12.98 12.31 6.35
N ALA A 120 -13.36 13.51 6.75
CA ALA A 120 -12.91 14.14 7.99
C ALA A 120 -14.12 14.50 8.81
N GLY A 121 -14.13 14.08 10.08
CA GLY A 121 -15.07 14.48 11.10
C GLY A 121 -14.44 15.52 12.05
N PRO A 122 -15.13 15.91 13.10
CA PRO A 122 -14.63 16.95 14.03
C PRO A 122 -13.38 16.50 14.81
N ASP A 123 -13.20 15.21 15.07
CA ASP A 123 -12.12 14.61 15.85
C ASP A 123 -11.56 13.32 15.25
N ASN A 124 -11.97 12.97 14.02
CA ASN A 124 -11.54 11.77 13.35
C ASN A 124 -11.31 11.97 11.85
N LEU A 125 -10.41 11.16 11.29
CA LEU A 125 -10.17 11.05 9.86
C LEU A 125 -10.45 9.63 9.41
N ILE A 126 -11.15 9.46 8.30
CA ILE A 126 -11.38 8.17 7.66
C ILE A 126 -10.51 8.10 6.41
N ILE A 127 -9.64 7.11 6.37
CA ILE A 127 -8.71 6.91 5.26
C ILE A 127 -8.92 5.55 4.60
N ALA A 128 -8.67 5.50 3.30
CA ALA A 128 -8.48 4.27 2.54
C ALA A 128 -6.99 3.93 2.58
N ASP A 129 -6.63 2.88 3.26
CA ASP A 129 -5.24 2.55 3.63
C ASP A 129 -4.74 1.24 3.04
N MET A 130 -5.45 0.69 2.06
CA MET A 130 -5.04 -0.46 1.27
C MET A 130 -5.03 -0.12 -0.21
N LEU A 131 -3.90 -0.34 -0.86
CA LEU A 131 -3.71 -0.10 -2.29
C LEU A 131 -3.89 -1.40 -3.08
N TRP A 132 -4.66 -1.33 -4.15
CA TRP A 132 -4.66 -2.32 -5.22
C TRP A 132 -3.92 -1.74 -6.40
N SER A 133 -2.93 -2.43 -6.91
CA SER A 133 -2.10 -1.94 -8.02
C SER A 133 -2.04 -2.91 -9.19
N ILE A 134 -2.03 -2.34 -10.39
CA ILE A 134 -1.72 -3.05 -11.63
C ILE A 134 -0.40 -2.47 -12.12
N ASN A 135 0.54 -3.36 -12.34
CA ASN A 135 1.90 -3.02 -12.70
C ASN A 135 2.23 -3.47 -14.13
N SER A 136 3.29 -2.93 -14.68
CA SER A 136 3.61 -3.09 -16.11
C SER A 136 4.18 -4.46 -16.49
N LEU A 137 4.82 -5.14 -15.54
CA LEU A 137 5.38 -6.47 -15.80
C LEU A 137 4.36 -7.54 -15.36
N PRO A 138 3.65 -8.18 -16.28
CA PRO A 138 2.59 -9.13 -15.97
C PRO A 138 3.13 -10.52 -15.57
N ILE A 139 4.16 -10.53 -14.73
CA ILE A 139 4.84 -11.76 -14.30
C ILE A 139 4.55 -11.93 -12.81
N GLY A 140 3.33 -12.41 -12.48
CA GLY A 140 2.96 -12.69 -11.10
C GLY A 140 2.24 -11.57 -10.37
N GLY A 141 2.40 -11.51 -9.05
CA GLY A 141 1.80 -10.52 -8.17
C GLY A 141 2.55 -10.48 -6.85
N PHE A 142 2.08 -9.66 -5.93
CA PHE A 142 2.62 -9.59 -4.58
C PHE A 142 1.58 -9.05 -3.59
N VAL A 143 1.73 -9.45 -2.34
CA VAL A 143 1.01 -8.88 -1.20
C VAL A 143 2.03 -8.21 -0.30
N LYS A 144 1.83 -6.95 0.06
CA LYS A 144 2.68 -6.22 1.00
C LYS A 144 1.97 -6.11 2.34
N LEU A 145 2.56 -6.66 3.38
CA LEU A 145 2.05 -6.64 4.73
C LEU A 145 2.76 -5.61 5.60
N VAL A 146 2.12 -5.16 6.67
CA VAL A 146 2.79 -4.34 7.69
C VAL A 146 3.84 -5.18 8.40
N GLY A 147 5.04 -4.64 8.58
CA GLY A 147 6.16 -5.33 9.24
C GLY A 147 6.91 -6.32 8.35
N GLU A 148 6.48 -6.53 7.10
CA GLU A 148 7.24 -7.31 6.13
C GLU A 148 8.29 -6.41 5.47
N GLU A 149 9.57 -6.76 5.67
CA GLU A 149 10.64 -6.16 4.89
C GLU A 149 10.40 -6.56 3.43
N SER A 150 10.20 -5.58 2.57
CA SER A 150 10.22 -5.86 1.13
C SER A 150 11.52 -6.60 0.85
N PRO A 151 11.51 -7.75 0.14
CA PRO A 151 12.72 -8.34 -0.38
C PRO A 151 13.32 -7.34 -1.37
N GLY A 152 13.89 -6.31 -0.82
CA GLY A 152 14.51 -5.22 -1.54
C GLY A 152 15.89 -5.67 -1.91
N LEU A 153 16.25 -5.49 -3.09
CA LEU A 153 17.53 -5.06 -3.62
C LEU A 153 18.46 -4.35 -2.60
N GLU A 154 18.72 -4.96 -1.48
CA GLU A 154 19.89 -4.67 -0.63
C GLU A 154 20.95 -5.72 -0.88
N GLY A 155 21.42 -5.76 -2.12
CA GLY A 155 22.78 -6.10 -2.45
C GLY A 155 23.67 -4.91 -2.13
N SER A 156 23.68 -4.44 -0.92
CA SER A 156 24.73 -3.56 -0.43
C SER A 156 25.93 -4.43 -0.08
N LEU A 157 26.78 -4.61 -1.04
CA LEU A 157 28.21 -4.76 -0.85
C LEU A 157 28.69 -3.52 -0.10
N GLY A 158 28.78 -3.62 1.20
CA GLY A 158 29.32 -2.61 2.08
C GLY A 158 30.26 -3.27 3.04
N SER A 159 31.55 -3.17 2.71
CA SER A 159 32.73 -3.40 3.57
C SER A 159 32.58 -2.84 4.98
#